data_6a908bb286f1901c21a62248d98fcbe4
#
_entry.id   6a908bb286f1901c21a62248d98fcbe4
#
_cell.length_a   1.000
_cell.length_b   1.000
_cell.length_c   1.000
_cell.angle_alpha   90.00
_cell.angle_beta   90.00
_cell.angle_gamma   90.00
#
_symmetry.space_group_name_H-M   'P 1'
#
loop_
_entity.id
_entity.type
_entity.pdbx_description
1 polymer ?
#
loop_
_entity_poly.entity_id
_entity_poly.type
_entity_poly.pdbx_seq_one_letter_code
_entity_poly.pdbx_strand_id
1 'polypeptide(L)'
;FLGHNSKHHPSNEYYPLIAKALGRDAIYFDYTTSVEEALGDAKYLGKFDVLLLYANHGTIKPNQWKNLKSFVENGGGFVPVHCASWCFGNEPEFDQLVGGRFKSHQGAIFSARVTDTKHPAMKDVKAFEAWDETYFHTNHNPKNRKVLMVRDAMKGDPHTKPEPWTWVRTQGKGRIFYTASGHDARVWNHTGFHQLLKSGILWAAGESAQTRYH
;
A
#
# COMPACT_ATOMS: atom_id res chain seq x y z
N PHE A 1 7.48 -7.38 4.92
CA PHE A 1 6.09 -6.99 5.21
C PHE A 1 6.00 -6.55 6.68
N LEU A 2 5.79 -5.26 6.90
CA LEU A 2 5.50 -4.70 8.22
C LEU A 2 3.98 -4.71 8.44
N GLY A 3 3.56 -5.54 9.36
CA GLY A 3 2.18 -5.72 9.77
C GLY A 3 1.85 -5.10 11.11
N HIS A 4 0.67 -5.44 11.63
CA HIS A 4 0.16 -5.01 12.90
C HIS A 4 -0.92 -5.98 13.40
N ASN A 5 -0.85 -6.36 14.67
CA ASN A 5 -1.86 -7.24 15.28
C ASN A 5 -2.93 -6.38 15.96
N SER A 6 -3.82 -5.79 15.18
CA SER A 6 -4.97 -5.08 15.72
C SER A 6 -6.25 -5.88 15.53
N LYS A 7 -7.26 -5.58 16.34
CA LYS A 7 -8.59 -6.20 16.25
C LYS A 7 -9.25 -6.01 14.88
N HIS A 8 -8.96 -4.87 14.20
CA HIS A 8 -9.62 -4.51 12.94
C HIS A 8 -8.79 -4.87 11.71
N HIS A 9 -7.47 -5.02 11.86
CA HIS A 9 -6.54 -5.29 10.77
C HIS A 9 -5.51 -6.34 11.18
N PRO A 10 -5.95 -7.61 11.41
CA PRO A 10 -5.08 -8.68 11.89
C PRO A 10 -4.15 -9.18 10.79
N SER A 11 -3.05 -8.46 10.56
CA SER A 11 -2.11 -8.77 9.47
C SER A 11 -1.49 -10.17 9.55
N ASN A 12 -1.41 -10.75 10.75
CA ASN A 12 -0.99 -12.12 10.97
C ASN A 12 -1.92 -13.16 10.30
N GLU A 13 -3.20 -12.83 10.14
CA GLU A 13 -4.17 -13.69 9.44
C GLU A 13 -4.07 -13.52 7.92
N TYR A 14 -3.70 -12.32 7.44
CA TYR A 14 -3.67 -12.01 6.00
C TYR A 14 -2.31 -12.24 5.37
N TYR A 15 -1.21 -12.12 6.12
CA TYR A 15 0.12 -12.41 5.63
C TYR A 15 0.24 -13.80 4.98
N PRO A 16 -0.24 -14.91 5.59
CA PRO A 16 -0.14 -16.22 4.96
C PRO A 16 -0.89 -16.33 3.64
N LEU A 17 -2.01 -15.61 3.48
CA LEU A 17 -2.80 -15.60 2.26
C LEU A 17 -2.02 -14.98 1.10
N ILE A 18 -1.45 -13.80 1.33
CA ILE A 18 -0.70 -13.10 0.28
C ILE A 18 0.65 -13.76 0.01
N ALA A 19 1.34 -14.27 1.02
CA ALA A 19 2.59 -15.02 0.86
C ALA A 19 2.39 -16.27 0.00
N LYS A 20 1.30 -17.01 0.22
CA LYS A 20 0.92 -18.17 -0.60
C LYS A 20 0.56 -17.77 -2.03
N ALA A 21 -0.22 -16.70 -2.19
CA ALA A 21 -0.67 -16.24 -3.50
C ALA A 21 0.50 -15.76 -4.36
N LEU A 22 1.40 -14.96 -3.82
CA LEU A 22 2.48 -14.30 -4.56
C LEU A 22 3.80 -15.08 -4.58
N GLY A 23 3.96 -16.10 -3.71
CA GLY A 23 5.15 -16.96 -3.72
C GLY A 23 5.36 -17.69 -5.05
N ARG A 24 4.28 -17.95 -5.81
CA ARG A 24 4.33 -18.53 -7.16
C ARG A 24 4.93 -17.58 -8.21
N ASP A 25 4.95 -16.29 -7.89
CA ASP A 25 5.49 -15.22 -8.73
C ASP A 25 6.87 -14.75 -8.23
N ALA A 26 7.55 -15.58 -7.43
CA ALA A 26 8.84 -15.31 -6.80
C ALA A 26 8.86 -14.06 -5.91
N ILE A 27 7.70 -13.69 -5.33
CA ILE A 27 7.60 -12.61 -4.33
C ILE A 27 7.55 -13.25 -2.95
N TYR A 28 8.62 -13.05 -2.19
CA TYR A 28 8.77 -13.61 -0.84
C TYR A 28 8.82 -12.50 0.19
N PHE A 29 8.31 -12.79 1.38
CA PHE A 29 8.19 -11.82 2.45
C PHE A 29 8.93 -12.28 3.71
N ASP A 30 9.72 -11.39 4.28
CA ASP A 30 10.02 -11.41 5.71
C ASP A 30 8.89 -10.63 6.40
N TYR A 31 8.26 -11.22 7.40
CA TYR A 31 7.10 -10.63 8.08
C TYR A 31 7.44 -10.28 9.53
N THR A 32 7.10 -9.07 9.93
CA THR A 32 7.16 -8.63 11.32
C THR A 32 6.03 -7.66 11.64
N THR A 33 5.66 -7.58 12.92
CA THR A 33 4.75 -6.55 13.45
C THR A 33 5.50 -5.46 14.22
N SER A 34 6.83 -5.56 14.29
CA SER A 34 7.69 -4.64 15.01
C SER A 34 8.23 -3.55 14.08
N VAL A 35 7.86 -2.29 14.37
CA VAL A 35 8.44 -1.13 13.67
C VAL A 35 9.95 -1.05 13.86
N GLU A 36 10.45 -1.47 15.05
CA GLU A 36 11.88 -1.48 15.34
C GLU A 36 12.64 -2.50 14.48
N GLU A 37 12.11 -3.71 14.35
CA GLU A 37 12.71 -4.73 13.48
C GLU A 37 12.71 -4.32 12.02
N ALA A 38 11.60 -3.76 11.54
CA ALA A 38 11.48 -3.39 10.13
C ALA A 38 12.30 -2.15 9.75
N LEU A 39 12.33 -1.12 10.62
CA LEU A 39 12.83 0.21 10.29
C LEU A 39 13.99 0.69 11.17
N GLY A 40 14.35 -0.03 12.24
CA GLY A 40 15.38 0.40 13.19
C GLY A 40 16.80 0.33 12.62
N ASP A 41 17.06 -0.59 11.70
CA ASP A 41 18.35 -0.78 11.04
C ASP A 41 18.25 -0.55 9.53
N ALA A 42 18.90 0.51 9.05
CA ALA A 42 18.94 0.85 7.62
C ALA A 42 19.62 -0.22 6.76
N LYS A 43 20.61 -0.96 7.29
CA LYS A 43 21.30 -2.04 6.58
C LYS A 43 20.37 -3.25 6.41
N TYR A 44 19.57 -3.54 7.43
CA TYR A 44 18.58 -4.61 7.35
C TYR A 44 17.49 -4.25 6.33
N LEU A 45 16.89 -3.06 6.43
CA LEU A 45 15.88 -2.58 5.48
C LEU A 45 16.43 -2.57 4.04
N GLY A 46 17.68 -2.18 3.86
CA GLY A 46 18.34 -2.14 2.55
C GLY A 46 18.60 -3.49 1.87
N LYS A 47 18.31 -4.63 2.54
CA LYS A 47 18.35 -5.96 1.92
C LYS A 47 17.14 -6.27 1.05
N PHE A 48 16.04 -5.51 1.22
CA PHE A 48 14.78 -5.74 0.55
C PHE A 48 14.62 -4.80 -0.66
N ASP A 49 13.90 -5.28 -1.66
CA ASP A 49 13.53 -4.47 -2.82
C ASP A 49 12.31 -3.59 -2.52
N VAL A 50 11.40 -4.07 -1.65
CA VAL A 50 10.12 -3.41 -1.33
C VAL A 50 9.80 -3.55 0.15
N LEU A 51 9.31 -2.48 0.76
CA LEU A 51 8.58 -2.53 2.03
C LEU A 51 7.07 -2.50 1.74
N LEU A 52 6.37 -3.59 2.07
CA LEU A 52 4.91 -3.60 2.15
C LEU A 52 4.50 -3.23 3.58
N LEU A 53 3.62 -2.24 3.73
CA LEU A 53 3.09 -1.79 5.02
C LEU A 53 1.58 -1.99 5.06
N TYR A 54 1.12 -2.90 5.93
CA TYR A 54 -0.29 -3.06 6.27
C TYR A 54 -0.46 -3.01 7.78
N ALA A 55 -0.58 -1.80 8.29
CA ALA A 55 -0.59 -1.54 9.72
C ALA A 55 -1.24 -0.19 10.04
N ASN A 56 -1.50 0.05 11.31
CA ASN A 56 -1.95 1.34 11.84
C ASN A 56 -1.17 1.70 13.12
N HIS A 57 0.16 1.61 13.07
CA HIS A 57 1.03 2.09 14.15
C HIS A 57 0.88 3.60 14.35
N GLY A 58 0.61 4.04 15.56
CA GLY A 58 0.35 5.46 15.86
C GLY A 58 1.59 6.34 15.74
N THR A 59 2.78 5.80 16.02
CA THR A 59 4.03 6.57 16.10
C THR A 59 5.20 5.88 15.41
N ILE A 60 6.14 6.70 14.96
CA ILE A 60 7.45 6.28 14.43
C ILE A 60 8.55 7.10 15.12
N LYS A 61 9.70 6.49 15.40
CA LYS A 61 10.88 7.18 15.96
C LYS A 61 11.61 7.95 14.85
N PRO A 62 12.34 9.03 15.17
CA PRO A 62 13.07 9.81 14.17
C PRO A 62 14.06 9.01 13.32
N ASN A 63 14.80 8.06 13.95
CA ASN A 63 15.72 7.18 13.21
C ASN A 63 15.00 6.22 12.27
N GLN A 64 13.86 5.67 12.69
CA GLN A 64 13.03 4.78 11.85
C GLN A 64 12.44 5.55 10.66
N TRP A 65 11.93 6.77 10.88
CA TRP A 65 11.47 7.64 9.81
C TRP A 65 12.60 7.97 8.82
N LYS A 66 13.77 8.37 9.34
CA LYS A 66 14.95 8.62 8.50
C LYS A 66 15.32 7.41 7.64
N ASN A 67 15.29 6.21 8.22
CA ASN A 67 15.61 4.98 7.50
C ASN A 67 14.60 4.68 6.41
N LEU A 68 13.29 4.78 6.70
CA LEU A 68 12.23 4.60 5.71
C LEU A 68 12.34 5.61 4.56
N LYS A 69 12.49 6.90 4.89
CA LYS A 69 12.61 7.97 3.90
C LYS A 69 13.83 7.74 3.00
N SER A 70 14.98 7.46 3.60
CA SER A 70 16.22 7.18 2.86
C SER A 70 16.11 5.92 1.99
N PHE A 71 15.48 4.87 2.49
CA PHE A 71 15.23 3.64 1.72
C PHE A 71 14.48 3.96 0.43
N VAL A 72 13.36 4.69 0.54
CA VAL A 72 12.57 5.08 -0.62
C VAL A 72 13.36 6.03 -1.53
N GLU A 73 13.97 7.08 -1.00
CA GLU A 73 14.70 8.08 -1.80
C GLU A 73 15.88 7.47 -2.57
N ASN A 74 16.47 6.39 -2.08
CA ASN A 74 17.55 5.65 -2.74
C ASN A 74 17.08 4.57 -3.72
N GLY A 75 15.77 4.39 -3.90
CA GLY A 75 15.21 3.50 -4.93
C GLY A 75 14.43 2.30 -4.41
N GLY A 76 14.33 2.13 -3.10
CA GLY A 76 13.47 1.12 -2.49
C GLY A 76 11.99 1.35 -2.82
N GLY A 77 11.26 0.26 -3.06
CA GLY A 77 9.82 0.29 -3.27
C GLY A 77 9.06 0.41 -1.96
N PHE A 78 7.97 1.17 -1.97
CA PHE A 78 7.08 1.29 -0.80
C PHE A 78 5.64 1.02 -1.20
N VAL A 79 5.01 0.04 -0.55
CA VAL A 79 3.65 -0.41 -0.84
C VAL A 79 2.78 -0.31 0.42
N PRO A 80 2.33 0.90 0.79
CA PRO A 80 1.34 1.06 1.84
C PRO A 80 -0.04 0.58 1.36
N VAL A 81 -0.74 -0.17 2.22
CA VAL A 81 -2.03 -0.80 1.92
C VAL A 81 -3.05 -0.38 2.95
N HIS A 82 -4.20 0.08 2.52
CA HIS A 82 -5.40 0.34 3.32
C HIS A 82 -5.08 1.21 4.56
N CYS A 83 -5.14 0.62 5.75
CA CYS A 83 -4.93 1.29 7.04
C CYS A 83 -3.54 1.93 7.19
N ALA A 84 -2.58 1.58 6.34
CA ALA A 84 -1.26 2.21 6.34
C ALA A 84 -1.31 3.72 6.14
N SER A 85 -2.34 4.25 5.46
CA SER A 85 -2.53 5.70 5.31
C SER A 85 -2.90 6.43 6.62
N TRP A 86 -3.16 5.70 7.70
CA TRP A 86 -3.36 6.26 9.05
C TRP A 86 -2.09 6.20 9.91
N CYS A 87 -1.08 5.42 9.54
CA CYS A 87 0.14 5.24 10.33
C CYS A 87 0.84 6.56 10.69
N PHE A 88 1.63 6.48 11.76
CA PHE A 88 2.67 7.45 12.12
C PHE A 88 2.17 8.90 12.21
N GLY A 89 1.06 9.10 12.94
CA GLY A 89 0.44 10.43 13.10
C GLY A 89 1.34 11.50 13.73
N ASN A 90 2.46 11.10 14.34
CA ASN A 90 3.48 12.01 14.85
C ASN A 90 4.48 12.50 13.78
N GLU A 91 4.37 12.01 12.51
CA GLU A 91 5.26 12.36 11.40
C GLU A 91 4.44 12.85 10.19
N PRO A 92 4.21 14.17 10.07
CA PRO A 92 3.39 14.72 8.98
C PRO A 92 3.95 14.48 7.57
N GLU A 93 5.27 14.33 7.43
CA GLU A 93 5.89 14.01 6.13
C GLU A 93 5.51 12.60 5.66
N PHE A 94 5.07 11.71 6.55
CA PHE A 94 4.60 10.38 6.17
C PHE A 94 3.34 10.45 5.29
N ASP A 95 2.40 11.34 5.60
CA ASP A 95 1.21 11.57 4.75
C ASP A 95 1.62 12.02 3.35
N GLN A 96 2.67 12.88 3.28
CA GLN A 96 3.21 13.37 2.02
C GLN A 96 3.91 12.26 1.24
N LEU A 97 4.56 11.32 1.93
CA LEU A 97 5.20 10.15 1.32
C LEU A 97 4.14 9.21 0.74
N VAL A 98 3.10 8.85 1.50
CA VAL A 98 1.99 8.00 1.04
C VAL A 98 1.18 8.69 -0.07
N GLY A 99 0.98 9.99 0.03
CA GLY A 99 0.21 10.81 -0.92
C GLY A 99 -1.22 11.12 -0.48
N GLY A 100 -1.58 10.78 0.76
CA GLY A 100 -2.86 11.06 1.39
C GLY A 100 -2.94 10.39 2.75
N ARG A 101 -3.79 10.94 3.63
CA ARG A 101 -4.05 10.41 4.97
C ARG A 101 -5.49 9.94 5.08
N PHE A 102 -5.70 8.78 5.68
CA PHE A 102 -7.03 8.32 6.05
C PHE A 102 -7.76 9.38 6.92
N LYS A 103 -9.02 9.62 6.60
CA LYS A 103 -9.88 10.54 7.33
C LYS A 103 -11.08 9.84 7.97
N SER A 104 -11.82 9.10 7.16
CA SER A 104 -13.04 8.41 7.58
C SER A 104 -13.43 7.34 6.58
N HIS A 105 -14.36 6.49 6.96
CA HIS A 105 -14.94 5.48 6.08
C HIS A 105 -16.41 5.20 6.42
N GLN A 106 -17.08 4.55 5.50
CA GLN A 106 -18.26 3.72 5.70
C GLN A 106 -17.91 2.29 5.25
N GLY A 107 -18.89 1.43 5.01
CA GLY A 107 -18.67 0.09 4.47
C GLY A 107 -19.72 -0.23 3.41
N ALA A 108 -19.29 -0.81 2.28
CA ALA A 108 -20.20 -1.22 1.20
C ALA A 108 -19.60 -2.32 0.33
N ILE A 109 -20.44 -2.97 -0.45
CA ILE A 109 -20.01 -3.77 -1.60
C ILE A 109 -19.86 -2.82 -2.79
N PHE A 110 -18.68 -2.78 -3.38
CA PHE A 110 -18.41 -1.95 -4.56
C PHE A 110 -17.21 -2.48 -5.36
N SER A 111 -17.05 -1.91 -6.55
CA SER A 111 -15.87 -2.10 -7.39
C SER A 111 -15.22 -0.75 -7.67
N ALA A 112 -13.93 -0.63 -7.40
CA ALA A 112 -13.18 0.55 -7.80
C ALA A 112 -12.84 0.48 -9.30
N ARG A 113 -13.07 1.56 -10.02
CA ARG A 113 -12.88 1.64 -11.46
C ARG A 113 -11.44 1.96 -11.81
N VAL A 114 -10.86 1.16 -12.72
CA VAL A 114 -9.52 1.43 -13.28
C VAL A 114 -9.57 2.65 -14.19
N THR A 115 -8.68 3.61 -13.97
CA THR A 115 -8.60 4.86 -14.76
C THR A 115 -7.45 4.86 -15.76
N ASP A 116 -6.41 4.03 -15.54
CA ASP A 116 -5.29 3.89 -16.46
C ASP A 116 -4.84 2.42 -16.56
N THR A 117 -5.34 1.72 -17.55
CA THR A 117 -5.00 0.31 -17.83
C THR A 117 -3.62 0.13 -18.46
N LYS A 118 -2.99 1.22 -18.95
CA LYS A 118 -1.68 1.16 -19.63
C LYS A 118 -0.51 1.34 -18.65
N HIS A 119 -0.78 1.80 -17.44
CA HIS A 119 0.28 1.98 -16.46
C HIS A 119 0.88 0.63 -16.04
N PRO A 120 2.22 0.47 -15.95
CA PRO A 120 2.86 -0.83 -15.62
C PRO A 120 2.39 -1.43 -14.29
N ALA A 121 2.09 -0.59 -13.28
CA ALA A 121 1.52 -1.05 -12.00
C ALA A 121 0.09 -1.60 -12.11
N MET A 122 -0.55 -1.52 -13.28
CA MET A 122 -1.87 -2.05 -13.56
C MET A 122 -1.84 -3.22 -14.55
N LYS A 123 -0.67 -3.80 -14.79
CA LYS A 123 -0.52 -4.96 -15.66
C LYS A 123 -1.42 -6.11 -15.19
N ASP A 124 -2.30 -6.57 -16.06
CA ASP A 124 -3.27 -7.65 -15.82
C ASP A 124 -4.28 -7.38 -14.68
N VAL A 125 -4.30 -6.15 -14.15
CA VAL A 125 -5.26 -5.74 -13.12
C VAL A 125 -6.62 -5.44 -13.74
N LYS A 126 -7.66 -6.07 -13.19
CA LYS A 126 -9.06 -5.80 -13.50
C LYS A 126 -9.76 -5.26 -12.26
N ALA A 127 -10.81 -4.49 -12.47
CA ALA A 127 -11.73 -4.13 -11.39
C ALA A 127 -12.32 -5.41 -10.78
N PHE A 128 -12.47 -5.43 -9.47
CA PHE A 128 -13.10 -6.53 -8.74
C PHE A 128 -14.09 -5.97 -7.72
N GLU A 129 -15.13 -6.72 -7.44
CA GLU A 129 -16.15 -6.35 -6.47
C GLU A 129 -15.89 -7.08 -5.15
N ALA A 130 -15.89 -6.32 -4.06
CA ALA A 130 -15.81 -6.85 -2.71
C ALA A 130 -16.53 -5.91 -1.73
N TRP A 131 -16.89 -6.43 -0.56
CA TRP A 131 -17.18 -5.55 0.57
C TRP A 131 -15.86 -5.01 1.11
N ASP A 132 -15.79 -3.68 1.27
CA ASP A 132 -14.63 -3.01 1.84
C ASP A 132 -15.04 -1.73 2.57
N GLU A 133 -14.16 -1.15 3.36
CA GLU A 133 -14.34 0.19 3.91
C GLU A 133 -14.16 1.25 2.82
N THR A 134 -15.16 2.13 2.66
CA THR A 134 -15.16 3.18 1.63
C THR A 134 -14.33 4.39 2.06
N TYR A 135 -13.02 4.23 2.16
CA TYR A 135 -12.09 5.24 2.65
C TYR A 135 -12.24 6.60 1.97
N PHE A 136 -12.17 7.63 2.79
CA PHE A 136 -11.93 9.01 2.38
C PHE A 136 -10.57 9.46 2.91
N HIS A 137 -9.88 10.24 2.10
CA HIS A 137 -8.56 10.75 2.43
C HIS A 137 -8.54 12.26 2.58
N THR A 138 -7.60 12.75 3.38
CA THR A 138 -7.23 14.15 3.52
C THR A 138 -5.73 14.30 3.27
N ASN A 139 -5.18 15.49 3.41
CA ASN A 139 -3.75 15.77 3.24
C ASN A 139 -3.18 15.23 1.91
N HIS A 140 -3.99 15.29 0.86
CA HIS A 140 -3.59 14.82 -0.46
C HIS A 140 -2.33 15.53 -0.96
N ASN A 141 -1.35 14.74 -1.37
CA ASN A 141 -0.17 15.24 -2.07
C ASN A 141 -0.25 14.87 -3.56
N PRO A 142 -0.64 15.79 -4.46
CA PRO A 142 -0.73 15.51 -5.88
C PRO A 142 0.65 15.51 -6.58
N LYS A 143 1.70 15.98 -5.92
CA LYS A 143 3.04 16.07 -6.52
C LYS A 143 3.56 14.67 -6.85
N ASN A 144 3.94 14.45 -8.09
CA ASN A 144 4.42 13.17 -8.61
C ASN A 144 3.47 12.00 -8.34
N ARG A 145 2.15 12.27 -8.24
CA ARG A 145 1.11 11.27 -8.02
C ARG A 145 0.28 11.05 -9.28
N LYS A 146 0.04 9.79 -9.60
CA LYS A 146 -0.88 9.36 -10.64
C LYS A 146 -1.93 8.43 -10.05
N VAL A 147 -3.20 8.80 -10.17
CA VAL A 147 -4.33 7.96 -9.73
C VAL A 147 -4.58 6.89 -10.79
N LEU A 148 -4.64 5.64 -10.37
CA LEU A 148 -4.81 4.45 -11.21
C LEU A 148 -6.20 3.81 -11.07
N MET A 149 -6.82 3.96 -9.89
CA MET A 149 -8.20 3.55 -9.66
C MET A 149 -8.92 4.61 -8.84
N VAL A 150 -10.21 4.73 -9.07
CA VAL A 150 -11.11 5.59 -8.30
C VAL A 150 -12.31 4.79 -7.82
N ARG A 151 -12.81 5.12 -6.63
CA ARG A 151 -14.11 4.71 -6.16
C ARG A 151 -15.11 5.79 -6.53
N ASP A 152 -16.12 5.46 -7.31
CA ASP A 152 -17.16 6.40 -7.66
C ASP A 152 -17.98 6.75 -6.40
N ALA A 153 -18.53 7.97 -6.35
CA ALA A 153 -19.28 8.45 -5.20
C ALA A 153 -20.53 7.60 -4.95
N MET A 154 -20.81 7.36 -3.68
CA MET A 154 -21.94 6.56 -3.21
C MET A 154 -22.89 7.41 -2.35
N LYS A 155 -24.12 6.93 -2.15
CA LYS A 155 -25.08 7.58 -1.27
C LYS A 155 -24.53 7.63 0.16
N GLY A 156 -24.50 8.83 0.74
CA GLY A 156 -23.97 9.07 2.09
C GLY A 156 -22.49 9.50 2.12
N ASP A 157 -21.82 9.55 0.98
CA ASP A 157 -20.47 10.09 0.88
C ASP A 157 -20.45 11.61 1.19
N PRO A 158 -19.34 12.13 1.73
CA PRO A 158 -19.22 13.56 2.07
C PRO A 158 -19.14 14.46 0.84
N HIS A 159 -18.94 13.90 -0.35
CA HIS A 159 -18.91 14.62 -1.61
C HIS A 159 -19.34 13.72 -2.78
N THR A 160 -19.67 14.35 -3.91
CA THR A 160 -20.16 13.68 -5.14
C THR A 160 -19.05 13.35 -6.14
N LYS A 161 -17.79 13.67 -5.82
CA LYS A 161 -16.64 13.38 -6.68
C LYS A 161 -16.12 11.97 -6.42
N PRO A 162 -15.59 11.27 -7.45
CA PRO A 162 -14.87 10.03 -7.23
C PRO A 162 -13.68 10.21 -6.26
N GLU A 163 -13.51 9.26 -5.36
CA GLU A 163 -12.39 9.23 -4.42
C GLU A 163 -11.19 8.53 -5.06
N PRO A 164 -9.97 9.08 -5.01
CA PRO A 164 -8.75 8.37 -5.37
C PRO A 164 -8.61 7.10 -4.54
N TRP A 165 -8.53 5.94 -5.21
CA TRP A 165 -8.58 4.64 -4.54
C TRP A 165 -7.24 3.91 -4.56
N THR A 166 -6.60 3.90 -5.71
CA THR A 166 -5.25 3.37 -5.90
C THR A 166 -4.43 4.38 -6.66
N TRP A 167 -3.23 4.66 -6.19
CA TRP A 167 -2.33 5.59 -6.86
C TRP A 167 -0.87 5.18 -6.74
N VAL A 168 -0.07 5.74 -7.62
CA VAL A 168 1.38 5.65 -7.59
C VAL A 168 2.00 7.03 -7.41
N ARG A 169 3.20 7.04 -6.83
CA ARG A 169 4.04 8.23 -6.66
C ARG A 169 5.50 7.88 -6.83
N THR A 170 6.31 8.89 -7.04
CA THR A 170 7.77 8.79 -6.95
C THR A 170 8.31 9.75 -5.90
N GLN A 171 9.35 9.31 -5.18
CA GLN A 171 10.09 10.09 -4.20
C GLN A 171 11.58 9.76 -4.33
N GLY A 172 12.41 10.76 -4.73
CA GLY A 172 13.79 10.45 -5.12
C GLY A 172 13.82 9.44 -6.27
N LYS A 173 14.52 8.34 -6.08
CA LYS A 173 14.57 7.22 -7.03
C LYS A 173 13.51 6.14 -6.76
N GLY A 174 12.83 6.20 -5.62
CA GLY A 174 11.87 5.19 -5.16
C GLY A 174 10.48 5.36 -5.73
N ARG A 175 9.72 4.28 -5.65
CA ARG A 175 8.37 4.16 -6.17
C ARG A 175 7.41 3.77 -5.06
N ILE A 176 6.31 4.48 -4.95
CA ILE A 176 5.27 4.26 -3.95
C ILE A 176 3.99 3.83 -4.67
N PHE A 177 3.43 2.69 -4.27
CA PHE A 177 2.13 2.22 -4.72
C PHE A 177 1.19 2.09 -3.52
N TYR A 178 0.13 2.87 -3.50
CA TYR A 178 -0.90 2.79 -2.46
C TYR A 178 -2.20 2.26 -3.02
N THR A 179 -2.90 1.45 -2.24
CA THR A 179 -4.30 1.09 -2.46
C THR A 179 -5.11 1.20 -1.17
N ALA A 180 -6.32 1.75 -1.27
CA ALA A 180 -7.26 1.83 -0.17
C ALA A 180 -8.03 0.51 0.07
N SER A 181 -7.96 -0.46 -0.85
CA SER A 181 -8.52 -1.80 -0.64
C SER A 181 -7.75 -2.55 0.44
N GLY A 182 -8.46 -3.34 1.26
CA GLY A 182 -7.77 -4.27 2.16
C GLY A 182 -8.29 -4.38 3.58
N HIS A 183 -9.57 -4.07 3.86
CA HIS A 183 -10.06 -4.09 5.24
C HIS A 183 -10.02 -5.48 5.86
N ASP A 184 -10.59 -6.49 5.21
CA ASP A 184 -10.74 -7.81 5.81
C ASP A 184 -10.56 -9.00 4.85
N ALA A 185 -10.81 -10.20 5.36
CA ALA A 185 -10.64 -11.45 4.63
C ALA A 185 -11.40 -11.52 3.30
N ARG A 186 -12.50 -10.77 3.12
CA ARG A 186 -13.26 -10.73 1.85
C ARG A 186 -12.42 -10.13 0.73
N VAL A 187 -11.59 -9.13 1.06
CA VAL A 187 -10.63 -8.54 0.12
C VAL A 187 -9.36 -9.37 0.04
N TRP A 188 -8.79 -9.77 1.19
CA TRP A 188 -7.50 -10.49 1.23
C TRP A 188 -7.55 -11.88 0.59
N ASN A 189 -8.72 -12.52 0.48
CA ASN A 189 -8.92 -13.78 -0.27
C ASN A 189 -9.26 -13.55 -1.75
N HIS A 190 -9.48 -12.30 -2.20
CA HIS A 190 -9.92 -12.03 -3.56
C HIS A 190 -8.75 -12.06 -4.55
N THR A 191 -8.86 -12.87 -5.61
CA THR A 191 -7.80 -13.01 -6.63
C THR A 191 -7.49 -11.71 -7.36
N GLY A 192 -8.49 -10.84 -7.56
CA GLY A 192 -8.29 -9.50 -8.12
C GLY A 192 -7.43 -8.61 -7.22
N PHE A 193 -7.56 -8.73 -5.89
CA PHE A 193 -6.70 -8.04 -4.94
C PHE A 193 -5.27 -8.58 -4.95
N HIS A 194 -5.11 -9.91 -5.03
CA HIS A 194 -3.79 -10.53 -5.20
C HIS A 194 -3.08 -10.00 -6.45
N GLN A 195 -3.80 -9.91 -7.59
CA GLN A 195 -3.24 -9.37 -8.83
C GLN A 195 -2.90 -7.87 -8.70
N LEU A 196 -3.73 -7.09 -8.00
CA LEU A 196 -3.47 -5.67 -7.74
C LEU A 196 -2.19 -5.49 -6.91
N LEU A 197 -2.04 -6.24 -5.82
CA LEU A 197 -0.83 -6.19 -4.98
C LEU A 197 0.40 -6.69 -5.73
N LYS A 198 0.29 -7.80 -6.47
CA LYS A 198 1.39 -8.31 -7.32
C LYS A 198 1.91 -7.23 -8.26
N SER A 199 1.03 -6.63 -9.06
CA SER A 199 1.41 -5.62 -10.04
C SER A 199 2.00 -4.36 -9.38
N GLY A 200 1.43 -3.94 -8.25
CA GLY A 200 1.94 -2.81 -7.46
C GLY A 200 3.33 -3.08 -6.87
N ILE A 201 3.54 -4.26 -6.28
CA ILE A 201 4.84 -4.68 -5.70
C ILE A 201 5.90 -4.76 -6.79
N LEU A 202 5.63 -5.44 -7.90
CA LEU A 202 6.59 -5.58 -9.02
C LEU A 202 6.96 -4.22 -9.61
N TRP A 203 5.98 -3.33 -9.78
CA TRP A 203 6.26 -1.98 -10.26
C TRP A 203 7.10 -1.18 -9.24
N ALA A 204 6.79 -1.28 -7.96
CA ALA A 204 7.52 -0.58 -6.90
C ALA A 204 8.97 -1.09 -6.78
N ALA A 205 9.20 -2.39 -6.92
CA ALA A 205 10.52 -3.01 -6.90
C ALA A 205 11.43 -2.53 -8.04
N GLY A 206 10.85 -2.19 -9.20
CA GLY A 206 11.61 -1.72 -10.37
C GLY A 206 12.18 -2.86 -11.23
N GLU A 207 12.66 -2.49 -12.40
CA GLU A 207 13.16 -3.47 -13.40
C GLU A 207 14.39 -4.24 -12.94
N SER A 208 15.30 -3.59 -12.22
CA SER A 208 16.53 -4.23 -11.71
C SER A 208 16.24 -5.33 -10.68
N ALA A 209 15.20 -5.22 -9.91
CA ALA A 209 14.76 -6.28 -9.00
C ALA A 209 14.10 -7.42 -9.78
N GLN A 210 13.23 -7.10 -10.75
CA GLN A 210 12.54 -8.09 -11.56
C GLN A 210 13.52 -8.97 -12.38
N THR A 211 14.58 -8.37 -12.94
CA THR A 211 15.57 -9.12 -13.72
C THR A 211 16.49 -10.02 -12.89
N ARG A 212 16.61 -9.80 -11.58
CA ARG A 212 17.40 -10.68 -10.69
C ARG A 212 16.76 -12.04 -10.43
N TYR A 213 15.46 -12.16 -10.64
CA TYR A 213 14.65 -13.34 -10.29
C TYR A 213 14.03 -14.04 -11.51
N HIS A 214 14.36 -13.57 -12.70
CA HIS A 214 13.98 -14.15 -14.00
C HIS A 214 15.20 -14.34 -14.89
#